data_633a2ae98f8da56163449984fbd3ebb8
#
_entry.id   633a2ae98f8da56163449984fbd3ebb8
#
_cell.length_a   1.000
_cell.length_b   1.000
_cell.length_c   1.000
_cell.angle_alpha   90.00
_cell.angle_beta   90.00
_cell.angle_gamma   90.00
#
_symmetry.space_group_name_H-M   'P 1'
#
loop_
_entity.id
_entity.type
_entity.pdbx_description
1 polymer ?
#
loop_
_entity_poly.entity_id
_entity_poly.type
_entity_poly.pdbx_seq_one_letter_code
_entity_poly.pdbx_strand_id
1 'polypeptide(L)'
;MYGKIKDYLKAELEAIESAGLYKKERIITSAQKADIKVNTGQEVLNFCSNNYLGLSNHPRLIQAAKDAMDSHGYGMSSVRFICGTQDLHKELEKRIADYFGTEDTILYA
;
A
#
# COMPACT_ATOMS: atom_id res chain seq x y z
N MET A 1 17.08 -28.66 -10.80
CA MET A 1 16.02 -28.02 -11.62
C MET A 1 16.27 -26.56 -11.94
N TYR A 2 17.10 -25.83 -11.21
CA TYR A 2 17.34 -24.38 -11.33
C TYR A 2 18.61 -23.98 -12.13
N GLY A 3 19.50 -24.91 -12.50
CA GLY A 3 20.84 -24.60 -13.02
C GLY A 3 20.83 -23.76 -14.30
N LYS A 4 20.26 -24.27 -15.39
CA LYS A 4 20.28 -23.57 -16.69
C LYS A 4 19.59 -22.20 -16.68
N ILE A 5 18.44 -22.07 -15.99
CA ILE A 5 17.71 -20.80 -15.89
C ILE A 5 18.45 -19.78 -15.02
N LYS A 6 19.16 -20.26 -13.99
CA LYS A 6 19.96 -19.40 -13.13
C LYS A 6 21.10 -18.72 -13.92
N ASP A 7 21.81 -19.50 -14.73
CA ASP A 7 22.90 -18.97 -15.54
C ASP A 7 22.40 -17.97 -16.59
N TYR A 8 21.27 -18.27 -17.24
CA TYR A 8 20.60 -17.35 -18.14
C TYR A 8 20.20 -16.03 -17.44
N LEU A 9 19.51 -16.10 -16.31
CA LEU A 9 19.07 -14.92 -15.55
C LEU A 9 20.27 -14.10 -15.05
N LYS A 10 21.37 -14.75 -14.67
CA LYS A 10 22.58 -14.06 -14.26
C LYS A 10 23.18 -13.26 -15.40
N ALA A 11 23.28 -13.86 -16.60
CA ALA A 11 23.80 -13.17 -17.79
C ALA A 11 22.92 -11.98 -18.18
N GLU A 12 21.58 -12.11 -18.11
CA GLU A 12 20.65 -11.01 -18.38
C GLU A 12 20.81 -9.88 -17.36
N LEU A 13 20.94 -10.19 -16.06
CA LEU A 13 21.15 -9.18 -15.03
C LEU A 13 22.48 -8.44 -15.20
N GLU A 14 23.55 -9.15 -15.54
CA GLU A 14 24.84 -8.55 -15.83
C GLU A 14 24.79 -7.63 -17.07
N ALA A 15 24.03 -8.02 -18.09
CA ALA A 15 23.82 -7.19 -19.27
C ALA A 15 23.05 -5.90 -18.94
N ILE A 16 21.98 -6.01 -18.14
CA ILE A 16 21.20 -4.86 -17.65
C ILE A 16 22.06 -3.91 -16.82
N GLU A 17 22.89 -4.45 -15.92
CA GLU A 17 23.79 -3.65 -15.08
C GLU A 17 24.88 -2.95 -15.92
N SER A 18 25.48 -3.67 -16.87
CA SER A 18 26.51 -3.14 -17.77
C SER A 18 25.96 -2.04 -18.70
N ALA A 19 24.68 -2.16 -19.07
CA ALA A 19 23.99 -1.12 -19.84
C ALA A 19 23.55 0.10 -19.01
N GLY A 20 23.80 0.11 -17.69
CA GLY A 20 23.36 1.19 -16.79
C GLY A 20 21.85 1.23 -16.55
N LEU A 21 21.14 0.18 -16.89
CA LEU A 21 19.68 0.09 -16.76
C LEU A 21 19.22 -0.53 -15.44
N TYR A 22 20.15 -1.08 -14.65
CA TYR A 22 19.82 -1.69 -13.37
C TYR A 22 19.43 -0.62 -12.35
N LYS A 23 18.16 -0.60 -11.96
CA LYS A 23 17.64 0.33 -10.97
C LYS A 23 17.82 -0.22 -9.56
N LYS A 24 18.73 0.38 -8.79
CA LYS A 24 18.87 0.08 -7.36
C LYS A 24 17.72 0.73 -6.58
N GLU A 25 17.01 -0.08 -5.82
CA GLU A 25 15.95 0.41 -4.95
C GLU A 25 16.50 1.20 -3.77
N ARG A 26 15.82 2.29 -3.42
CA ARG A 26 16.08 3.04 -2.19
C ARG A 26 15.17 2.51 -1.10
N ILE A 27 15.76 2.08 0.01
CA ILE A 27 15.00 1.52 1.13
C ILE A 27 14.58 2.65 2.07
N ILE A 28 13.28 2.89 2.17
CA ILE A 28 12.72 3.90 3.06
C ILE A 28 12.66 3.32 4.47
N THR A 29 13.17 4.07 5.46
CA THR A 29 13.26 3.67 6.86
C THR A 29 12.43 4.53 7.80
N SER A 30 11.56 5.37 7.25
CA SER A 30 10.62 6.21 7.98
C SER A 30 9.17 5.99 7.49
N ALA A 31 8.21 6.61 8.16
CA ALA A 31 6.85 6.71 7.64
C ALA A 31 6.81 7.49 6.32
N GLN A 32 5.81 7.20 5.49
CA GLN A 32 5.57 7.92 4.22
C GLN A 32 5.06 9.33 4.49
N LYS A 33 5.82 10.32 4.03
CA LYS A 33 5.49 11.75 4.06
C LYS A 33 6.33 12.52 3.03
N ALA A 34 6.25 13.83 3.00
CA ALA A 34 7.02 14.65 2.06
C ALA A 34 8.54 14.52 2.28
N ASP A 35 8.97 14.45 3.52
CA ASP A 35 10.35 14.18 3.94
C ASP A 35 10.46 12.76 4.47
N ILE A 36 11.35 11.97 3.92
CA ILE A 36 11.57 10.56 4.31
C ILE A 36 13.04 10.30 4.60
N LYS A 37 13.29 9.29 5.43
CA LYS A 37 14.64 8.76 5.66
C LYS A 37 14.85 7.52 4.81
N VAL A 38 16.06 7.39 4.27
CA VAL A 38 16.50 6.19 3.54
C VAL A 38 17.59 5.47 4.31
N ASN A 39 17.86 4.22 3.94
CA ASN A 39 18.79 3.33 4.63
C ASN A 39 20.26 3.82 4.65
N THR A 40 20.61 4.83 3.86
CA THR A 40 21.91 5.52 3.94
C THR A 40 21.96 6.54 5.08
N GLY A 41 20.89 6.75 5.83
CA GLY A 41 20.76 7.76 6.88
C GLY A 41 20.40 9.16 6.38
N GLN A 42 20.28 9.36 5.07
CA GLN A 42 19.92 10.64 4.48
C GLN A 42 18.41 10.93 4.61
N GLU A 43 18.09 12.18 4.84
CA GLU A 43 16.72 12.71 4.66
C GLU A 43 16.59 13.26 3.24
N VAL A 44 15.52 12.85 2.55
CA VAL A 44 15.27 13.24 1.17
C VAL A 44 13.81 13.64 0.98
N LEU A 45 13.54 14.54 0.04
CA LEU A 45 12.19 14.89 -0.35
C LEU A 45 11.62 13.82 -1.30
N ASN A 46 10.42 13.36 -0.99
CA ASN A 46 9.73 12.33 -1.77
C ASN A 46 8.69 12.96 -2.71
N PHE A 47 9.09 13.15 -3.97
CA PHE A 47 8.21 13.66 -5.03
C PHE A 47 7.50 12.57 -5.83
N CYS A 48 7.74 11.29 -5.50
CA CYS A 48 7.28 10.15 -6.31
C CYS A 48 6.10 9.39 -5.67
N SER A 49 5.67 9.78 -4.46
CA SER A 49 4.61 9.07 -3.76
C SER A 49 3.21 9.49 -4.24
N ASN A 50 2.28 8.52 -4.24
CA ASN A 50 0.86 8.77 -4.48
C ASN A 50 0.14 9.27 -3.21
N ASN A 51 0.81 10.09 -2.40
CA ASN A 51 0.30 10.63 -1.15
C ASN A 51 -0.23 12.06 -1.34
N TYR A 52 -1.06 12.28 -2.34
CA TYR A 52 -1.53 13.61 -2.78
C TYR A 52 -2.21 14.42 -1.68
N LEU A 53 -2.91 13.77 -0.77
CA LEU A 53 -3.62 14.41 0.34
C LEU A 53 -2.82 14.40 1.66
N GLY A 54 -1.61 13.84 1.67
CA GLY A 54 -0.79 13.73 2.88
C GLY A 54 -1.35 12.79 3.94
N LEU A 55 -2.23 11.86 3.57
CA LEU A 55 -2.98 11.03 4.51
C LEU A 55 -2.26 9.73 4.90
N SER A 56 -1.22 9.31 4.18
CA SER A 56 -0.54 8.01 4.41
C SER A 56 0.00 7.82 5.83
N ASN A 57 0.33 8.90 6.52
CA ASN A 57 0.82 8.86 7.91
C ASN A 57 0.00 9.78 8.83
N HIS A 58 -1.26 10.00 8.51
CA HIS A 58 -2.11 10.87 9.31
C HIS A 58 -2.50 10.19 10.63
N PRO A 59 -2.29 10.81 11.80
CA PRO A 59 -2.48 10.15 13.09
C PRO A 59 -3.91 9.65 13.34
N ARG A 60 -4.92 10.38 12.87
CA ARG A 60 -6.32 9.94 12.98
C ARG A 60 -6.60 8.68 12.15
N LEU A 61 -5.99 8.52 10.97
CA LEU A 61 -6.16 7.33 10.14
C LEU A 61 -5.45 6.12 10.76
N ILE A 62 -4.24 6.34 11.30
CA ILE A 62 -3.51 5.31 12.02
C ILE A 62 -4.31 4.83 13.23
N GLN A 63 -4.88 5.75 14.02
CA GLN A 63 -5.67 5.39 15.19
C GLN A 63 -6.94 4.64 14.77
N ALA A 64 -7.68 5.11 13.79
CA ALA A 64 -8.87 4.42 13.29
C ALA A 64 -8.58 3.00 12.80
N ALA A 65 -7.43 2.78 12.15
CA ALA A 65 -7.01 1.44 11.73
C ALA A 65 -6.70 0.53 12.93
N LYS A 66 -6.04 1.05 13.98
CA LYS A 66 -5.79 0.30 15.22
C LYS A 66 -7.08 -0.08 15.92
N ASP A 67 -8.01 0.88 16.09
CA ASP A 67 -9.30 0.66 16.73
C ASP A 67 -10.13 -0.40 15.97
N ALA A 68 -10.08 -0.37 14.63
CA ALA A 68 -10.74 -1.38 13.81
C ALA A 68 -10.08 -2.76 13.96
N MET A 69 -8.75 -2.85 14.02
CA MET A 69 -8.07 -4.11 14.27
C MET A 69 -8.37 -4.67 15.67
N ASP A 70 -8.49 -3.83 16.69
CA ASP A 70 -8.84 -4.24 18.04
C ASP A 70 -10.29 -4.77 18.13
N SER A 71 -11.21 -4.19 17.38
CA SER A 71 -12.63 -4.54 17.42
C SER A 71 -13.03 -5.65 16.43
N HIS A 72 -12.41 -5.72 15.24
CA HIS A 72 -12.80 -6.61 14.14
C HIS A 72 -11.70 -7.61 13.75
N GLY A 73 -10.51 -7.50 14.32
CA GLY A 73 -9.36 -8.33 13.97
C GLY A 73 -8.66 -7.86 12.68
N TYR A 74 -7.61 -8.58 12.30
CA TYR A 74 -6.75 -8.18 11.19
C TYR A 74 -7.32 -8.53 9.81
N GLY A 75 -7.96 -9.68 9.68
CA GLY A 75 -8.31 -10.24 8.37
C GLY A 75 -9.80 -10.46 8.18
N MET A 76 -10.27 -10.23 6.96
CA MET A 76 -11.66 -10.47 6.56
C MET A 76 -12.00 -11.94 6.39
N SER A 77 -11.01 -12.79 6.08
CA SER A 77 -11.06 -14.24 5.94
C SER A 77 -12.07 -14.78 4.92
N SER A 78 -12.78 -13.92 4.20
CA SER A 78 -13.77 -14.29 3.17
C SER A 78 -14.05 -13.14 2.22
N VAL A 79 -14.58 -13.48 1.04
CA VAL A 79 -15.18 -12.50 0.13
C VAL A 79 -16.52 -11.99 0.67
N ARG A 80 -16.90 -10.79 0.28
CA ARG A 80 -18.04 -10.07 0.86
C ARG A 80 -19.37 -10.82 0.78
N PHE A 81 -19.69 -11.42 -0.35
CA PHE A 81 -21.00 -12.04 -0.56
C PHE A 81 -21.18 -13.40 0.14
N ILE A 82 -20.10 -14.01 0.68
CA ILE A 82 -20.20 -15.26 1.45
C ILE A 82 -20.32 -14.94 2.95
N CYS A 83 -19.22 -14.51 3.59
CA CYS A 83 -19.19 -14.15 5.01
C CYS A 83 -18.16 -13.07 5.35
N GLY A 84 -17.73 -12.26 4.38
CA GLY A 84 -16.71 -11.21 4.55
C GLY A 84 -17.27 -9.79 4.63
N THR A 85 -18.58 -9.58 4.60
CA THR A 85 -19.19 -8.26 4.79
C THR A 85 -19.30 -7.94 6.27
N GLN A 86 -18.62 -6.88 6.69
CA GLN A 86 -18.70 -6.33 8.05
C GLN A 86 -19.55 -5.05 8.06
N ASP A 87 -19.94 -4.61 9.23
CA ASP A 87 -20.65 -3.36 9.47
C ASP A 87 -19.86 -2.14 9.00
N LEU A 88 -18.51 -2.14 9.15
CA LEU A 88 -17.64 -1.10 8.63
C LEU A 88 -17.77 -0.89 7.12
N HIS A 89 -17.99 -1.95 6.33
CA HIS A 89 -18.27 -1.81 4.90
C HIS A 89 -19.60 -1.07 4.68
N LYS A 90 -20.64 -1.47 5.41
CA LYS A 90 -21.96 -0.88 5.25
C LYS A 90 -22.01 0.57 5.74
N GLU A 91 -21.29 0.89 6.80
CA GLU A 91 -21.15 2.26 7.28
C GLU A 91 -20.43 3.14 6.23
N LEU A 92 -19.33 2.66 5.65
CA LEU A 92 -18.60 3.41 4.61
C LEU A 92 -19.47 3.59 3.36
N GLU A 93 -20.15 2.54 2.89
CA GLU A 93 -21.05 2.60 1.74
C GLU A 93 -22.15 3.67 1.98
N LYS A 94 -22.76 3.64 3.17
CA LYS A 94 -23.77 4.65 3.52
C LYS A 94 -23.21 6.07 3.53
N ARG A 95 -22.04 6.31 4.13
CA ARG A 95 -21.42 7.64 4.18
C ARG A 95 -21.07 8.17 2.79
N ILE A 96 -20.64 7.31 1.89
CA ILE A 96 -20.35 7.68 0.50
C ILE A 96 -21.64 8.04 -0.24
N ALA A 97 -22.70 7.22 -0.09
CA ALA A 97 -23.99 7.48 -0.67
C ALA A 97 -24.57 8.82 -0.18
N ASP A 98 -24.56 9.06 1.13
CA ASP A 98 -25.03 10.30 1.74
C ASP A 98 -24.22 11.52 1.21
N TYR A 99 -22.90 11.39 1.05
CA TYR A 99 -22.05 12.48 0.57
C TYR A 99 -22.34 12.87 -0.88
N PHE A 100 -22.56 11.89 -1.75
CA PHE A 100 -22.85 12.13 -3.16
C PHE A 100 -24.35 12.31 -3.47
N GLY A 101 -25.23 12.07 -2.51
CA GLY A 101 -26.69 12.13 -2.71
C GLY A 101 -27.22 11.01 -3.59
N THR A 102 -26.57 9.83 -3.54
CA THR A 102 -27.02 8.63 -4.27
C THR A 102 -27.86 7.72 -3.38
N GLU A 103 -28.64 6.84 -3.99
CA GLU A 103 -29.50 5.90 -3.24
C GLU A 103 -28.67 4.83 -2.50
N ASP A 104 -27.56 4.38 -3.07
CA ASP A 104 -26.68 3.36 -2.48
C ASP A 104 -25.26 3.46 -3.07
N THR A 105 -24.33 2.74 -2.45
CA THR A 105 -22.94 2.61 -2.87
C THR A 105 -22.47 1.17 -2.65
N ILE A 106 -21.65 0.65 -3.54
CA ILE A 106 -20.98 -0.65 -3.40
C ILE A 106 -19.47 -0.44 -3.43
N LEU A 107 -18.76 -1.01 -2.44
CA LEU A 107 -17.31 -1.06 -2.40
C LEU A 107 -16.78 -2.30 -3.12
N TYR A 108 -15.85 -2.11 -4.02
CA TYR A 108 -15.06 -3.17 -4.66
C TYR A 108 -13.61 -3.16 -4.16
N ALA A 109 -12.97 -4.35 -4.14
CA ALA A 109 -11.55 -4.50 -3.85
C ALA A 109 -10.71 -4.19 -5.09
#